data_014665fbc76df98a312c6af64acb9b82
#
_entry.id   014665fbc76df98a312c6af64acb9b82
#
_cell.length_a   1.000
_cell.length_b   1.000
_cell.length_c   1.000
_cell.angle_alpha   90.00
_cell.angle_beta   90.00
_cell.angle_gamma   90.00
#
_symmetry.space_group_name_H-M   'P 1'
#
loop_
_entity.id
_entity.type
_entity.pdbx_description
1 polymer ?
#
loop_
_entity_poly.entity_id
_entity_poly.type
_entity_poly.pdbx_seq_one_letter_code
_entity_poly.pdbx_strand_id
1 'polypeptide(L)'
;DNDIPYSWGTAVNVQSMAFGNMGDDCGTGVAFTRDPATGEKGLFGEFLTNAQGEDVVAGVRTPMKITEMADKFPEAFEQFKDVCKTLENHYRDMQDMEFTVEHGKLYMLQTRNGKRTAQAALKIACDLVDEGMRSEQEAVAMIDPRNLDTLLHPQFDAAALKAATPAGRGLGASPGAACGKIVFTAEDAEAWHARGEKVVLV
;
A
#
# COMPACT_ATOMS: atom_id res chain seq x y z
N ASP A 1 0.96 17.54 19.91
CA ASP A 1 0.94 17.77 21.28
C ASP A 1 1.44 16.54 22.04
N ASN A 2 2.77 16.29 21.94
CA ASN A 2 3.41 15.10 22.48
C ASN A 2 4.28 15.43 23.71
N ASP A 3 4.05 16.57 24.36
CA ASP A 3 4.78 17.06 25.56
C ASP A 3 6.33 16.98 25.43
N ILE A 4 6.84 17.22 24.21
CA ILE A 4 8.27 17.19 23.91
C ILE A 4 8.92 18.42 24.56
N PRO A 5 9.95 18.23 25.43
CA PRO A 5 10.62 19.35 26.07
C PRO A 5 11.25 20.30 25.03
N TYR A 6 11.00 21.59 25.18
CA TYR A 6 11.53 22.62 24.26
C TYR A 6 13.08 22.63 24.23
N SER A 7 13.69 22.15 25.31
CA SER A 7 15.14 22.02 25.47
C SER A 7 15.80 20.98 24.54
N TRP A 8 15.02 20.08 23.93
CA TRP A 8 15.58 19.09 23.01
C TRP A 8 16.03 19.71 21.68
N GLY A 9 15.44 20.85 21.30
CA GLY A 9 15.76 21.51 20.03
C GLY A 9 15.28 20.72 18.82
N THR A 10 15.88 20.98 17.67
CA THR A 10 15.56 20.37 16.37
C THR A 10 16.82 19.74 15.77
N ALA A 11 16.71 18.50 15.29
CA ALA A 11 17.77 17.88 14.50
C ALA A 11 17.63 18.29 13.01
N VAL A 12 18.76 18.58 12.38
CA VAL A 12 18.83 18.91 10.94
C VAL A 12 19.88 18.04 10.27
N ASN A 13 19.46 17.35 9.20
CA ASN A 13 20.37 16.59 8.34
C ASN A 13 20.66 17.40 7.06
N VAL A 14 21.95 17.48 6.72
CA VAL A 14 22.41 18.06 5.43
C VAL A 14 23.07 16.92 4.66
N GLN A 15 22.50 16.57 3.50
CA GLN A 15 22.98 15.46 2.67
C GLN A 15 23.01 15.85 1.20
N SER A 16 23.87 15.17 0.44
CA SER A 16 23.88 15.32 -1.03
C SER A 16 22.60 14.80 -1.63
N MET A 17 22.14 15.47 -2.67
CA MET A 17 21.00 15.00 -3.47
C MET A 17 21.46 14.00 -4.53
N ALA A 18 20.58 13.04 -4.84
CA ALA A 18 20.67 12.20 -6.03
C ALA A 18 19.53 12.56 -7.00
N PHE A 19 19.83 12.61 -8.29
CA PHE A 19 18.91 13.11 -9.30
C PHE A 19 18.49 12.02 -10.29
N GLY A 20 17.20 11.69 -10.29
CA GLY A 20 16.61 10.73 -11.23
C GLY A 20 16.27 11.31 -12.60
N ASN A 21 16.47 12.60 -12.83
CA ASN A 21 16.09 13.33 -14.04
C ASN A 21 17.29 13.90 -14.83
N MET A 22 18.45 13.29 -14.70
CA MET A 22 19.68 13.73 -15.41
C MET A 22 19.87 13.09 -16.78
N GLY A 23 18.97 12.21 -17.20
CA GLY A 23 19.02 11.51 -18.49
C GLY A 23 18.33 10.15 -18.47
N ASP A 24 18.44 9.41 -19.58
CA ASP A 24 17.78 8.13 -19.76
C ASP A 24 18.39 6.99 -18.92
N ASP A 25 19.58 7.20 -18.37
CA ASP A 25 20.26 6.32 -17.41
C ASP A 25 19.97 6.67 -15.96
N CYS A 26 18.97 7.53 -15.74
CA CYS A 26 18.47 7.96 -14.44
C CYS A 26 16.99 7.63 -14.27
N GLY A 27 16.53 7.57 -13.03
CA GLY A 27 15.13 7.32 -12.72
C GLY A 27 14.83 7.42 -11.23
N THR A 28 13.56 7.31 -10.88
CA THR A 28 13.10 7.31 -9.50
C THR A 28 11.90 6.39 -9.35
N GLY A 29 11.66 5.88 -8.14
CA GLY A 29 10.53 5.01 -7.91
C GLY A 29 10.18 4.84 -6.44
N VAL A 30 9.03 4.20 -6.26
CA VAL A 30 8.51 3.77 -4.97
C VAL A 30 8.16 2.30 -5.04
N ALA A 31 8.46 1.55 -4.02
CA ALA A 31 8.17 0.13 -3.99
C ALA A 31 7.94 -0.42 -2.59
N PHE A 32 7.19 -1.51 -2.55
CA PHE A 32 6.90 -2.31 -1.36
C PHE A 32 7.53 -3.68 -1.50
N THR A 33 7.97 -4.27 -0.39
CA THR A 33 8.48 -5.64 -0.35
C THR A 33 7.38 -6.69 -0.43
N ARG A 34 6.13 -6.31 -0.19
CA ARG A 34 4.91 -7.14 -0.32
C ARG A 34 3.77 -6.29 -0.88
N ASP A 35 2.79 -6.93 -1.50
CA ASP A 35 1.60 -6.22 -1.98
C ASP A 35 0.83 -5.56 -0.82
N PRO A 36 0.70 -4.23 -0.80
CA PRO A 36 0.00 -3.53 0.28
C PRO A 36 -1.51 -3.77 0.30
N ALA A 37 -2.09 -4.29 -0.78
CA ALA A 37 -3.51 -4.61 -0.86
C ALA A 37 -3.82 -6.04 -0.41
N THR A 38 -3.00 -7.02 -0.81
CA THR A 38 -3.25 -8.44 -0.60
C THR A 38 -2.33 -9.09 0.44
N GLY A 39 -1.15 -8.52 0.67
CA GLY A 39 -0.10 -9.07 1.52
C GLY A 39 0.79 -10.09 0.82
N GLU A 40 0.60 -10.35 -0.47
CA GLU A 40 1.43 -11.29 -1.21
C GLU A 40 2.89 -10.85 -1.25
N LYS A 41 3.80 -11.82 -1.05
CA LYS A 41 5.24 -11.58 -1.07
C LYS A 41 5.73 -11.31 -2.48
N GLY A 42 6.46 -10.21 -2.65
CA GLY A 42 7.02 -9.80 -3.93
C GLY A 42 7.21 -8.30 -3.98
N LEU A 43 7.96 -7.84 -4.97
CA LEU A 43 8.15 -6.40 -5.19
C LEU A 43 6.94 -5.82 -5.91
N PHE A 44 6.30 -4.86 -5.26
CA PHE A 44 5.18 -4.08 -5.78
C PHE A 44 5.58 -2.62 -5.80
N GLY A 45 5.30 -1.93 -6.88
CA GLY A 45 5.62 -0.52 -6.99
C GLY A 45 5.79 -0.07 -8.41
N GLU A 46 6.21 1.17 -8.52
CA GLU A 46 6.28 1.89 -9.77
C GLU A 46 7.58 2.67 -9.86
N PHE A 47 8.05 2.83 -11.09
CA PHE A 47 9.23 3.62 -11.35
C PHE A 47 9.11 4.40 -12.67
N LEU A 48 9.81 5.53 -12.77
CA LEU A 48 9.91 6.36 -13.96
C LEU A 48 11.37 6.60 -14.31
N THR A 49 11.71 6.48 -15.60
CA THR A 49 13.00 6.92 -16.14
C THR A 49 13.01 8.43 -16.32
N ASN A 50 14.17 9.05 -16.17
CA ASN A 50 14.38 10.48 -16.35
C ASN A 50 13.30 11.31 -15.63
N ALA A 51 13.18 11.11 -14.31
CA ALA A 51 12.11 11.67 -13.49
C ALA A 51 12.57 11.90 -12.04
N GLN A 52 11.86 12.75 -11.34
CA GLN A 52 11.98 12.94 -9.89
C GLN A 52 10.75 12.35 -9.16
N GLY A 53 10.82 12.25 -7.82
CA GLY A 53 9.77 11.66 -7.01
C GLY A 53 8.39 12.31 -7.22
N GLU A 54 8.35 13.62 -7.44
CA GLU A 54 7.13 14.37 -7.73
C GLU A 54 6.44 13.90 -9.02
N ASP A 55 7.21 13.50 -10.03
CA ASP A 55 6.67 13.03 -11.32
C ASP A 55 5.93 11.69 -11.16
N VAL A 56 6.39 10.83 -10.23
CA VAL A 56 5.72 9.54 -9.93
C VAL A 56 4.35 9.76 -9.31
N VAL A 57 4.23 10.77 -8.43
CA VAL A 57 3.02 11.06 -7.67
C VAL A 57 2.04 11.93 -8.47
N ALA A 58 2.55 12.82 -9.32
CA ALA A 58 1.74 13.77 -10.07
C ALA A 58 0.85 13.15 -11.17
N GLY A 59 1.12 11.91 -11.58
CA GLY A 59 0.34 11.21 -12.59
C GLY A 59 0.40 11.81 -14.01
N VAL A 60 1.38 12.67 -14.28
CA VAL A 60 1.58 13.32 -15.59
C VAL A 60 2.12 12.32 -16.62
N ARG A 61 2.91 11.37 -16.16
CA ARG A 61 3.47 10.27 -16.96
C ARG A 61 2.98 8.95 -16.39
N THR A 62 2.73 7.96 -17.25
CA THR A 62 2.38 6.62 -16.79
C THR A 62 3.64 5.92 -16.27
N PRO A 63 3.70 5.58 -14.97
CA PRO A 63 4.84 4.87 -14.42
C PRO A 63 4.88 3.41 -14.92
N MET A 64 6.07 2.85 -14.96
CA MET A 64 6.32 1.45 -15.24
C MET A 64 6.25 0.63 -13.94
N LYS A 65 5.93 -0.64 -14.05
CA LYS A 65 5.98 -1.55 -12.89
C LYS A 65 7.42 -1.70 -12.42
N ILE A 66 7.62 -1.80 -11.12
CA ILE A 66 8.97 -1.96 -10.53
C ILE A 66 9.74 -3.15 -11.13
N THR A 67 9.06 -4.21 -11.55
CA THR A 67 9.69 -5.38 -12.19
C THR A 67 10.32 -5.06 -13.54
N GLU A 68 9.82 -4.05 -14.26
CA GLU A 68 10.35 -3.60 -15.54
C GLU A 68 11.67 -2.81 -15.38
N MET A 69 12.01 -2.42 -14.16
CA MET A 69 13.31 -1.83 -13.84
C MET A 69 14.47 -2.78 -14.19
N ALA A 70 14.26 -4.09 -14.15
CA ALA A 70 15.25 -5.09 -14.54
C ALA A 70 15.72 -4.92 -16.00
N ASP A 71 14.84 -4.47 -16.89
CA ASP A 71 15.16 -4.28 -18.31
C ASP A 71 15.93 -2.97 -18.56
N LYS A 72 15.71 -1.97 -17.72
CA LYS A 72 16.31 -0.64 -17.87
C LYS A 72 17.61 -0.49 -17.05
N PHE A 73 17.60 -0.98 -15.82
CA PHE A 73 18.69 -0.84 -14.85
C PHE A 73 18.98 -2.18 -14.16
N PRO A 74 19.46 -3.21 -14.87
CA PRO A 74 19.58 -4.57 -14.33
C PRO A 74 20.45 -4.63 -13.07
N GLU A 75 21.59 -3.95 -13.04
CA GLU A 75 22.48 -3.94 -11.89
C GLU A 75 21.86 -3.24 -10.68
N ALA A 76 21.24 -2.07 -10.90
CA ALA A 76 20.54 -1.34 -9.84
C ALA A 76 19.32 -2.13 -9.32
N PHE A 77 18.63 -2.88 -10.18
CA PHE A 77 17.51 -3.73 -9.78
C PHE A 77 17.95 -4.90 -8.90
N GLU A 78 19.06 -5.57 -9.22
CA GLU A 78 19.62 -6.63 -8.37
C GLU A 78 20.04 -6.06 -6.99
N GLN A 79 20.73 -4.92 -6.96
CA GLN A 79 21.07 -4.24 -5.72
C GLN A 79 19.81 -3.87 -4.92
N PHE A 80 18.77 -3.39 -5.60
CA PHE A 80 17.50 -3.04 -4.97
C PHE A 80 16.85 -4.24 -4.30
N LYS A 81 16.81 -5.41 -4.94
CA LYS A 81 16.29 -6.65 -4.33
C LYS A 81 17.05 -7.04 -3.07
N ASP A 82 18.37 -6.92 -3.08
CA ASP A 82 19.20 -7.22 -1.91
C ASP A 82 18.93 -6.24 -0.75
N VAL A 83 18.74 -4.96 -1.06
CA VAL A 83 18.35 -3.94 -0.08
C VAL A 83 16.97 -4.25 0.49
N CYS A 84 15.98 -4.59 -0.34
CA CYS A 84 14.64 -4.97 0.09
C CYS A 84 14.67 -6.13 1.08
N LYS A 85 15.43 -7.18 0.76
CA LYS A 85 15.61 -8.34 1.64
C LYS A 85 16.28 -7.94 2.96
N THR A 86 17.30 -7.10 2.89
CA THR A 86 18.02 -6.62 4.10
C THR A 86 17.10 -5.82 5.00
N LEU A 87 16.32 -4.92 4.45
CA LEU A 87 15.41 -4.05 5.20
C LEU A 87 14.25 -4.84 5.81
N GLU A 88 13.61 -5.73 5.04
CA GLU A 88 12.51 -6.56 5.55
C GLU A 88 12.99 -7.46 6.68
N ASN A 89 14.17 -8.08 6.56
CA ASN A 89 14.77 -8.90 7.62
C ASN A 89 15.14 -8.06 8.87
N HIS A 90 15.66 -6.85 8.67
CA HIS A 90 16.06 -5.98 9.78
C HIS A 90 14.86 -5.47 10.58
N TYR A 91 13.86 -4.95 9.90
CA TYR A 91 12.64 -4.43 10.53
C TYR A 91 11.62 -5.53 10.86
N ARG A 92 11.80 -6.72 10.30
CA ARG A 92 10.87 -7.86 10.45
C ARG A 92 9.43 -7.47 10.13
N ASP A 93 9.27 -6.69 9.06
CA ASP A 93 7.99 -6.20 8.57
C ASP A 93 8.11 -5.73 7.12
N MET A 94 6.99 -5.74 6.39
CA MET A 94 6.88 -5.18 5.05
C MET A 94 7.38 -3.73 5.01
N GLN A 95 8.22 -3.41 4.04
CA GLN A 95 8.80 -2.08 3.87
C GLN A 95 8.22 -1.36 2.66
N ASP A 96 7.99 -0.07 2.83
CA ASP A 96 7.69 0.93 1.81
C ASP A 96 8.96 1.77 1.60
N MET A 97 9.44 1.83 0.38
CA MET A 97 10.76 2.38 0.05
C MET A 97 10.67 3.38 -1.09
N GLU A 98 11.46 4.42 -0.98
CA GLU A 98 11.69 5.42 -2.03
C GLU A 98 13.16 5.33 -2.47
N PHE A 99 13.39 5.36 -3.77
CA PHE A 99 14.73 5.26 -4.32
C PHE A 99 14.91 6.11 -5.58
N THR A 100 16.16 6.40 -5.91
CA THR A 100 16.57 7.08 -7.13
C THR A 100 17.72 6.31 -7.76
N VAL A 101 17.73 6.24 -9.07
CA VAL A 101 18.87 5.80 -9.88
C VAL A 101 19.46 7.01 -10.57
N GLU A 102 20.74 7.31 -10.31
CA GLU A 102 21.48 8.37 -10.97
C GLU A 102 22.66 7.76 -11.71
N HIS A 103 22.69 7.91 -13.04
CA HIS A 103 23.69 7.31 -13.92
C HIS A 103 23.93 5.80 -13.64
N GLY A 104 22.83 5.04 -13.57
CA GLY A 104 22.85 3.60 -13.30
C GLY A 104 23.11 3.21 -11.84
N LYS A 105 23.45 4.15 -10.96
CA LYS A 105 23.74 3.88 -9.55
C LYS A 105 22.49 4.07 -8.69
N LEU A 106 22.20 3.06 -7.87
CA LEU A 106 21.08 3.07 -6.92
C LEU A 106 21.38 3.92 -5.69
N TYR A 107 20.43 4.76 -5.29
CA TYR A 107 20.38 5.52 -4.04
C TYR A 107 19.06 5.28 -3.33
N MET A 108 19.12 4.77 -2.11
CA MET A 108 17.95 4.66 -1.26
C MET A 108 17.68 6.00 -0.59
N LEU A 109 16.45 6.49 -0.69
CA LEU A 109 16.06 7.80 -0.13
C LEU A 109 15.34 7.64 1.20
N GLN A 110 14.41 6.70 1.28
CA GLN A 110 13.59 6.48 2.46
C GLN A 110 13.14 5.02 2.56
N THR A 111 12.99 4.54 3.79
CA THR A 111 12.28 3.31 4.11
C THR A 111 11.39 3.53 5.32
N ARG A 112 10.24 2.87 5.33
CA ARG A 112 9.29 2.86 6.45
C ARG A 112 8.47 1.57 6.43
N ASN A 113 7.86 1.24 7.57
CA ASN A 113 6.86 0.17 7.59
C ASN A 113 5.71 0.52 6.65
N GLY A 114 5.41 -0.38 5.71
CA GLY A 114 4.44 -0.12 4.65
C GLY A 114 3.02 0.00 5.18
N LYS A 115 2.32 1.06 4.77
CA LYS A 115 0.87 1.15 4.95
C LYS A 115 0.19 0.06 4.11
N ARG A 116 -0.82 -0.58 4.69
CA ARG A 116 -1.46 -1.74 4.09
C ARG A 116 -2.93 -1.84 4.46
N THR A 117 -3.68 -2.60 3.68
CA THR A 117 -5.08 -2.92 4.01
C THR A 117 -5.15 -3.83 5.24
N ALA A 118 -6.33 -3.92 5.85
CA ALA A 118 -6.57 -4.85 6.96
C ALA A 118 -6.32 -6.31 6.56
N GLN A 119 -6.73 -6.71 5.36
CA GLN A 119 -6.50 -8.05 4.80
C GLN A 119 -5.00 -8.33 4.64
N ALA A 120 -4.25 -7.40 4.04
CA ALA A 120 -2.81 -7.52 3.88
C ALA A 120 -2.09 -7.59 5.23
N ALA A 121 -2.53 -6.81 6.23
CA ALA A 121 -1.94 -6.83 7.56
C ALA A 121 -2.02 -8.22 8.22
N LEU A 122 -3.18 -8.88 8.15
CA LEU A 122 -3.33 -10.24 8.68
C LEU A 122 -2.47 -11.25 7.93
N LYS A 123 -2.52 -11.21 6.59
CA LYS A 123 -1.72 -12.14 5.77
C LYS A 123 -0.23 -11.98 6.05
N ILE A 124 0.27 -10.75 6.06
CA ILE A 124 1.69 -10.47 6.33
C ILE A 124 2.09 -10.95 7.73
N ALA A 125 1.26 -10.71 8.75
CA ALA A 125 1.54 -11.17 10.10
C ALA A 125 1.67 -12.70 10.18
N CYS A 126 0.77 -13.45 9.52
CA CYS A 126 0.86 -14.90 9.42
C CYS A 126 2.12 -15.34 8.66
N ASP A 127 2.36 -14.77 7.49
CA ASP A 127 3.52 -15.12 6.67
C ASP A 127 4.86 -14.86 7.41
N LEU A 128 4.97 -13.78 8.19
CA LEU A 128 6.16 -13.47 8.98
C LEU A 128 6.41 -14.49 10.12
N VAL A 129 5.36 -15.10 10.65
CA VAL A 129 5.48 -16.23 11.60
C VAL A 129 5.95 -17.47 10.87
N ASP A 130 5.32 -17.82 9.75
CA ASP A 130 5.68 -19.00 8.94
C ASP A 130 7.12 -18.90 8.41
N GLU A 131 7.58 -17.70 8.09
CA GLU A 131 8.95 -17.41 7.67
C GLU A 131 9.96 -17.37 8.84
N GLY A 132 9.50 -17.51 10.08
CA GLY A 132 10.34 -17.48 11.29
C GLY A 132 10.91 -16.09 11.64
N MET A 133 10.37 -15.04 11.04
CA MET A 133 10.79 -13.65 11.32
C MET A 133 10.18 -13.10 12.61
N ARG A 134 9.00 -13.59 12.99
CA ARG A 134 8.26 -13.17 14.19
C ARG A 134 7.69 -14.37 14.93
N SER A 135 7.53 -14.23 16.23
CA SER A 135 6.71 -15.15 17.02
C SER A 135 5.22 -14.83 16.83
N GLU A 136 4.34 -15.78 17.13
CA GLU A 136 2.89 -15.58 17.10
C GLU A 136 2.46 -14.38 17.95
N GLN A 137 3.05 -14.21 19.13
CA GLN A 137 2.77 -13.09 20.04
C GLN A 137 3.17 -11.74 19.43
N GLU A 138 4.34 -11.66 18.79
CA GLU A 138 4.78 -10.45 18.09
C GLU A 138 3.88 -10.15 16.88
N ALA A 139 3.46 -11.17 16.14
CA ALA A 139 2.56 -11.03 14.99
C ALA A 139 1.18 -10.48 15.41
N VAL A 140 0.61 -11.01 16.49
CA VAL A 140 -0.63 -10.49 17.06
C VAL A 140 -0.49 -9.01 17.47
N ALA A 141 0.64 -8.65 18.07
CA ALA A 141 0.90 -7.26 18.49
C ALA A 141 1.05 -6.28 17.31
N MET A 142 1.32 -6.76 16.10
CA MET A 142 1.37 -5.94 14.88
C MET A 142 -0.02 -5.53 14.37
N ILE A 143 -1.07 -6.25 14.75
CA ILE A 143 -2.41 -6.04 14.22
C ILE A 143 -3.12 -4.95 15.02
N ASP A 144 -3.54 -3.87 14.35
CA ASP A 144 -4.43 -2.88 14.95
C ASP A 144 -5.82 -3.50 15.09
N PRO A 145 -6.40 -3.61 16.31
CA PRO A 145 -7.72 -4.18 16.52
C PRO A 145 -8.83 -3.53 15.67
N ARG A 146 -8.69 -2.24 15.34
CA ARG A 146 -9.64 -1.53 14.48
C ARG A 146 -9.69 -2.10 13.06
N ASN A 147 -8.62 -2.71 12.58
CA ASN A 147 -8.58 -3.38 11.28
C ASN A 147 -9.46 -4.63 11.25
N LEU A 148 -9.63 -5.32 12.40
CA LEU A 148 -10.48 -6.51 12.49
C LEU A 148 -11.95 -6.16 12.28
N ASP A 149 -12.41 -5.03 12.79
CA ASP A 149 -13.78 -4.56 12.58
C ASP A 149 -14.11 -4.45 11.09
N THR A 150 -13.20 -3.88 10.31
CA THR A 150 -13.34 -3.77 8.84
C THR A 150 -13.49 -5.14 8.16
N LEU A 151 -12.78 -6.17 8.66
CA LEU A 151 -12.81 -7.52 8.10
C LEU A 151 -14.04 -8.32 8.49
N LEU A 152 -14.68 -7.96 9.59
CA LEU A 152 -15.91 -8.59 10.08
C LEU A 152 -17.17 -8.09 9.35
N HIS A 153 -17.06 -7.01 8.58
CA HIS A 153 -18.18 -6.55 7.76
C HIS A 153 -18.48 -7.51 6.61
N PRO A 154 -19.76 -7.65 6.22
CA PRO A 154 -20.15 -8.43 5.05
C PRO A 154 -19.39 -7.95 3.80
N GLN A 155 -18.95 -8.91 2.99
CA GLN A 155 -18.27 -8.65 1.72
C GLN A 155 -18.96 -9.43 0.60
N PHE A 156 -18.86 -8.91 -0.64
CA PHE A 156 -19.28 -9.67 -1.80
C PHE A 156 -18.27 -10.77 -2.12
N ASP A 157 -18.76 -11.88 -2.65
CA ASP A 157 -17.88 -12.91 -3.22
C ASP A 157 -17.00 -12.31 -4.32
N ALA A 158 -15.69 -12.53 -4.24
CA ALA A 158 -14.72 -11.90 -5.12
C ALA A 158 -14.90 -12.28 -6.60
N ALA A 159 -15.29 -13.55 -6.86
CA ALA A 159 -15.53 -14.02 -8.23
C ALA A 159 -16.82 -13.41 -8.81
N ALA A 160 -17.88 -13.33 -8.01
CA ALA A 160 -19.12 -12.70 -8.37
C ALA A 160 -18.96 -11.20 -8.65
N LEU A 161 -18.18 -10.50 -7.79
CA LEU A 161 -17.90 -9.08 -7.97
C LEU A 161 -17.12 -8.81 -9.25
N LYS A 162 -16.12 -9.66 -9.57
CA LYS A 162 -15.33 -9.55 -10.80
C LYS A 162 -16.15 -9.81 -12.06
N ALA A 163 -17.15 -10.68 -11.99
CA ALA A 163 -18.03 -11.02 -13.09
C ALA A 163 -19.18 -10.01 -13.28
N ALA A 164 -19.49 -9.21 -12.27
CA ALA A 164 -20.59 -8.25 -12.31
C ALA A 164 -20.24 -7.02 -13.15
N THR A 165 -21.27 -6.50 -13.85
CA THR A 165 -21.18 -5.19 -14.52
C THR A 165 -21.74 -4.13 -13.59
N PRO A 166 -20.94 -3.16 -13.11
CA PRO A 166 -21.42 -2.13 -12.20
C PRO A 166 -22.42 -1.20 -12.91
N ALA A 167 -23.55 -0.93 -12.28
CA ALA A 167 -24.54 0.04 -12.77
C ALA A 167 -24.10 1.49 -12.51
N GLY A 168 -23.24 1.72 -11.53
CA GLY A 168 -22.75 3.06 -11.17
C GLY A 168 -21.59 2.97 -10.15
N ARG A 169 -21.02 4.12 -9.82
CA ARG A 169 -19.98 4.26 -8.79
C ARG A 169 -20.37 5.31 -7.78
N GLY A 170 -20.11 5.05 -6.51
CA GLY A 170 -20.27 5.99 -5.42
C GLY A 170 -19.00 6.11 -4.57
N LEU A 171 -18.99 7.06 -3.64
CA LEU A 171 -17.94 7.19 -2.64
C LEU A 171 -18.24 6.25 -1.46
N GLY A 172 -17.28 5.40 -1.10
CA GLY A 172 -17.37 4.55 0.09
C GLY A 172 -17.31 5.40 1.36
N ALA A 173 -18.40 5.41 2.13
CA ALA A 173 -18.47 6.14 3.40
C ALA A 173 -18.21 5.22 4.62
N SER A 174 -18.51 3.93 4.49
CA SER A 174 -18.26 2.93 5.52
C SER A 174 -17.95 1.58 4.87
N PRO A 175 -17.24 0.67 5.59
CA PRO A 175 -16.99 -0.67 5.09
C PRO A 175 -18.27 -1.51 5.05
N GLY A 176 -18.28 -2.54 4.19
CA GLY A 176 -19.36 -3.52 4.12
C GLY A 176 -19.94 -3.67 2.71
N ALA A 177 -20.86 -4.61 2.60
CA ALA A 177 -21.61 -4.92 1.40
C ALA A 177 -23.08 -5.15 1.77
N ALA A 178 -24.00 -4.65 0.96
CA ALA A 178 -25.42 -4.81 1.16
C ALA A 178 -26.11 -5.26 -0.12
N CYS A 179 -27.14 -6.09 0.03
CA CYS A 179 -28.03 -6.51 -1.05
C CYS A 179 -29.47 -6.22 -0.62
N GLY A 180 -30.27 -5.71 -1.56
CA GLY A 180 -31.67 -5.40 -1.29
C GLY A 180 -32.37 -4.86 -2.53
N LYS A 181 -33.65 -4.58 -2.38
CA LYS A 181 -34.46 -3.91 -3.40
C LYS A 181 -34.08 -2.43 -3.46
N ILE A 182 -34.02 -1.88 -4.66
CA ILE A 182 -33.66 -0.48 -4.86
C ILE A 182 -34.83 0.41 -4.46
N VAL A 183 -34.55 1.44 -3.67
CA VAL A 183 -35.45 2.53 -3.33
C VAL A 183 -34.74 3.87 -3.52
N PHE A 184 -35.47 4.93 -3.78
CA PHE A 184 -34.94 6.24 -4.15
C PHE A 184 -35.20 7.34 -3.13
N THR A 185 -35.98 7.06 -2.09
CA THR A 185 -36.27 8.02 -1.02
C THR A 185 -36.01 7.38 0.34
N ALA A 186 -35.69 8.21 1.33
CA ALA A 186 -35.48 7.75 2.69
C ALA A 186 -36.79 7.20 3.30
N GLU A 187 -37.92 7.83 2.98
CA GLU A 187 -39.25 7.41 3.43
C GLU A 187 -39.61 6.02 2.92
N ASP A 188 -39.31 5.72 1.63
CA ASP A 188 -39.49 4.37 1.09
C ASP A 188 -38.58 3.36 1.76
N ALA A 189 -37.33 3.74 2.01
CA ALA A 189 -36.38 2.87 2.70
C ALA A 189 -36.88 2.49 4.10
N GLU A 190 -37.36 3.44 4.87
CA GLU A 190 -37.92 3.21 6.21
C GLU A 190 -39.21 2.36 6.15
N ALA A 191 -40.13 2.70 5.25
CA ALA A 191 -41.38 1.99 5.09
C ALA A 191 -41.20 0.53 4.65
N TRP A 192 -40.24 0.27 3.77
CA TRP A 192 -39.95 -1.10 3.31
C TRP A 192 -39.19 -1.89 4.35
N HIS A 193 -38.23 -1.25 5.05
CA HIS A 193 -37.51 -1.87 6.14
C HIS A 193 -38.46 -2.28 7.30
N ALA A 194 -39.45 -1.43 7.62
CA ALA A 194 -40.46 -1.74 8.64
C ALA A 194 -41.33 -2.98 8.28
N ARG A 195 -41.43 -3.32 6.99
CA ARG A 195 -42.08 -4.56 6.50
C ARG A 195 -41.16 -5.77 6.45
N GLY A 196 -39.90 -5.64 6.91
CA GLY A 196 -38.91 -6.72 6.88
C GLY A 196 -38.17 -6.89 5.55
N GLU A 197 -38.32 -5.94 4.60
CA GLU A 197 -37.62 -5.97 3.31
C GLU A 197 -36.18 -5.44 3.46
N LYS A 198 -35.25 -6.09 2.78
CA LYS A 198 -33.89 -5.55 2.63
C LYS A 198 -33.90 -4.55 1.46
N VAL A 199 -33.41 -3.36 1.70
CA VAL A 199 -33.40 -2.28 0.70
C VAL A 199 -32.02 -1.66 0.56
N VAL A 200 -31.77 -1.11 -0.63
CA VAL A 200 -30.60 -0.27 -0.94
C VAL A 200 -31.15 1.07 -1.44
N LEU A 201 -30.86 2.13 -0.70
CA LEU A 201 -31.20 3.50 -1.09
C LEU A 201 -30.15 4.00 -2.09
N VAL A 202 -30.60 4.51 -3.24
CA VAL A 202 -29.76 4.98 -4.36
C VAL A 202 -30.04 6.44 -4.64
#